data_df099a36cbea231a3f589c6716e5f467
#
_entry.id   df099a36cbea231a3f589c6716e5f467
#
_cell.length_a   1.000
_cell.length_b   1.000
_cell.length_c   1.000
_cell.angle_alpha   90.00
_cell.angle_beta   90.00
_cell.angle_gamma   90.00
#
_symmetry.space_group_name_H-M   'P 1'
#
loop_
_entity.id
_entity.type
_entity.pdbx_description
1 polymer ?
#
loop_
_entity_poly.entity_id
_entity_poly.type
_entity_poly.pdbx_seq_one_letter_code
_entity_poly.pdbx_strand_id
1 'polypeptide(L)'
;MLTEQQSNSVIECISLPRFKTYRKLLEQIHGPSSQLTPVDQVQFYAKMQDIYSCFYVVIQTLEITLRNKIHQAKIKHYNNENWYENFKAEPHCTFNAKRIINAALDKVDKDFKSKSINYESQDVLARITFGLW
;
A
#
# COMPACT_ATOMS: atom_id res chain seq x y z
N MET A 1 7.59 19.16 -24.81
CA MET A 1 6.88 19.99 -23.82
C MET A 1 5.38 19.79 -24.05
N LEU A 2 4.58 19.58 -22.99
CA LEU A 2 3.13 19.43 -23.13
C LEU A 2 2.51 20.78 -23.55
N THR A 3 1.53 20.74 -24.46
CA THR A 3 0.70 21.91 -24.75
C THR A 3 -0.36 22.10 -23.68
N GLU A 4 -0.96 23.29 -23.62
CA GLU A 4 -2.04 23.58 -22.67
C GLU A 4 -3.26 22.66 -22.88
N GLN A 5 -3.61 22.40 -24.14
CA GLN A 5 -4.70 21.48 -24.50
C GLN A 5 -4.42 20.04 -24.03
N GLN A 6 -3.20 19.54 -24.21
CA GLN A 6 -2.78 18.23 -23.73
C GLN A 6 -2.83 18.16 -22.19
N SER A 7 -2.41 19.22 -21.52
CA SER A 7 -2.43 19.32 -20.06
C SER A 7 -3.86 19.29 -19.50
N ASN A 8 -4.80 19.99 -20.14
CA ASN A 8 -6.21 19.95 -19.77
C ASN A 8 -6.78 18.53 -19.92
N SER A 9 -6.48 17.83 -21.01
CA SER A 9 -6.91 16.44 -21.21
C SER A 9 -6.34 15.50 -20.11
N VAL A 10 -5.09 15.69 -19.71
CA VAL A 10 -4.48 14.92 -18.60
C VAL A 10 -5.21 15.20 -17.26
N ILE A 11 -5.53 16.47 -16.98
CA ILE A 11 -6.22 16.86 -15.76
C ILE A 11 -7.62 16.20 -15.70
N GLU A 12 -8.34 16.19 -16.83
CA GLU A 12 -9.64 15.52 -16.93
C GLU A 12 -9.54 14.02 -16.71
N CYS A 13 -8.56 13.35 -17.32
CA CYS A 13 -8.35 11.91 -17.19
C CYS A 13 -8.00 11.49 -15.76
N ILE A 14 -7.22 12.28 -15.01
CA ILE A 14 -6.79 11.93 -13.66
C ILE A 14 -7.84 12.28 -12.59
N SER A 15 -8.55 13.34 -12.75
CA SER A 15 -9.65 13.93 -11.98
C SER A 15 -9.33 15.32 -11.38
N LEU A 16 -10.26 16.22 -11.52
CA LEU A 16 -10.19 17.58 -10.97
C LEU A 16 -9.99 17.63 -9.43
N PRO A 17 -10.67 16.80 -8.60
CA PRO A 17 -10.46 16.83 -7.15
C PRO A 17 -9.02 16.52 -6.75
N ARG A 18 -8.35 15.61 -7.46
CA ARG A 18 -6.96 15.24 -7.20
C ARG A 18 -6.03 16.40 -7.54
N PHE A 19 -6.23 17.06 -8.68
CA PHE A 19 -5.45 18.22 -9.09
C PHE A 19 -5.65 19.46 -8.19
N LYS A 20 -6.82 19.65 -7.57
CA LYS A 20 -7.04 20.72 -6.60
C LYS A 20 -6.05 20.69 -5.44
N THR A 21 -5.66 19.51 -4.97
CA THR A 21 -4.65 19.36 -3.92
C THR A 21 -3.28 19.84 -4.39
N TYR A 22 -2.86 19.43 -5.58
CA TYR A 22 -1.57 19.84 -6.15
C TYR A 22 -1.54 21.33 -6.49
N ARG A 23 -2.64 21.89 -6.97
CA ARG A 23 -2.77 23.33 -7.21
C ARG A 23 -2.60 24.12 -5.91
N LYS A 24 -3.25 23.72 -4.82
CA LYS A 24 -3.08 24.38 -3.50
C LYS A 24 -1.63 24.33 -3.03
N LEU A 25 -0.92 23.22 -3.23
CA LEU A 25 0.50 23.13 -2.89
C LEU A 25 1.35 24.06 -3.75
N LEU A 26 1.09 24.15 -5.06
CA LEU A 26 1.77 25.10 -5.94
C LEU A 26 1.51 26.56 -5.51
N GLU A 27 0.28 26.91 -5.17
CA GLU A 27 -0.08 28.24 -4.68
C GLU A 27 0.64 28.58 -3.35
N GLN A 28 0.86 27.58 -2.49
CA GLN A 28 1.66 27.76 -1.27
C GLN A 28 3.15 28.01 -1.56
N ILE A 29 3.70 27.40 -2.61
CA ILE A 29 5.11 27.54 -3.00
C ILE A 29 5.37 28.86 -3.72
N HIS A 30 4.49 29.24 -4.65
CA HIS A 30 4.68 30.39 -5.55
C HIS A 30 3.92 31.65 -5.12
N GLY A 31 3.05 31.54 -4.11
CA GLY A 31 2.17 32.60 -3.65
C GLY A 31 0.79 32.59 -4.32
N PRO A 32 -0.23 33.15 -3.63
CA PRO A 32 -1.63 33.06 -4.07
C PRO A 32 -1.93 33.87 -5.33
N SER A 33 -1.05 34.78 -5.73
CA SER A 33 -1.19 35.65 -6.92
C SER A 33 -0.51 35.08 -8.17
N SER A 34 0.08 33.89 -8.10
CA SER A 34 0.76 33.28 -9.25
C SER A 34 -0.26 32.80 -10.29
N GLN A 35 -0.03 33.19 -11.55
CA GLN A 35 -0.79 32.67 -12.70
C GLN A 35 -0.34 31.23 -13.01
N LEU A 36 -0.88 30.26 -12.30
CA LEU A 36 -0.59 28.84 -12.52
C LEU A 36 -1.34 28.33 -13.74
N THR A 37 -0.59 27.88 -14.72
CA THR A 37 -1.14 27.28 -15.93
C THR A 37 -1.50 25.80 -15.75
N PRO A 38 -2.35 25.19 -16.58
CA PRO A 38 -2.56 23.75 -16.61
C PRO A 38 -1.27 22.95 -16.79
N VAL A 39 -0.31 23.50 -17.55
CA VAL A 39 1.00 22.88 -17.77
C VAL A 39 1.79 22.79 -16.48
N ASP A 40 1.84 23.87 -15.68
CA ASP A 40 2.52 23.88 -14.37
C ASP A 40 1.94 22.85 -13.42
N GLN A 41 0.62 22.72 -13.40
CA GLN A 41 -0.07 21.75 -12.55
C GLN A 41 0.28 20.31 -12.94
N VAL A 42 0.30 19.97 -14.22
CA VAL A 42 0.66 18.63 -14.71
C VAL A 42 2.13 18.33 -14.47
N GLN A 43 3.02 19.28 -14.71
CA GLN A 43 4.45 19.10 -14.42
C GLN A 43 4.72 18.89 -12.93
N PHE A 44 4.06 19.66 -12.08
CA PHE A 44 4.17 19.47 -10.62
C PHE A 44 3.63 18.11 -10.18
N TYR A 45 2.48 17.71 -10.72
CA TYR A 45 1.93 16.36 -10.48
C TYR A 45 2.93 15.27 -10.86
N ALA A 46 3.54 15.36 -12.06
CA ALA A 46 4.54 14.39 -12.51
C ALA A 46 5.75 14.33 -11.56
N LYS A 47 6.29 15.49 -11.17
CA LYS A 47 7.40 15.55 -10.19
C LYS A 47 7.02 14.92 -8.84
N MET A 48 5.79 15.14 -8.37
CA MET A 48 5.32 14.51 -7.13
C MET A 48 5.18 12.98 -7.28
N GLN A 49 4.75 12.49 -8.47
CA GLN A 49 4.72 11.05 -8.74
C GLN A 49 6.13 10.43 -8.73
N ASP A 50 7.13 11.13 -9.27
CA ASP A 50 8.53 10.69 -9.23
C ASP A 50 9.03 10.57 -7.78
N ILE A 51 8.75 11.57 -6.94
CA ILE A 51 9.08 11.53 -5.51
C ILE A 51 8.36 10.38 -4.81
N TYR A 52 7.06 10.20 -5.03
CA TYR A 52 6.30 9.10 -4.43
C TYR A 52 6.80 7.74 -4.89
N SER A 53 7.23 7.59 -6.13
CA SER A 53 7.79 6.33 -6.64
C SER A 53 9.08 5.94 -5.90
N CYS A 54 9.93 6.90 -5.57
CA CYS A 54 11.13 6.66 -4.76
C CYS A 54 10.77 6.17 -3.34
N PHE A 55 9.78 6.80 -2.70
CA PHE A 55 9.31 6.38 -1.38
C PHE A 55 8.61 5.02 -1.40
N TYR A 56 7.90 4.71 -2.48
CA TYR A 56 7.17 3.44 -2.60
C TYR A 56 8.09 2.23 -2.47
N VAL A 57 9.24 2.24 -3.14
CA VAL A 57 10.23 1.15 -3.06
C VAL A 57 10.77 0.98 -1.64
N VAL A 58 11.08 2.10 -0.97
CA VAL A 58 11.58 2.07 0.42
C VAL A 58 10.52 1.51 1.38
N ILE A 59 9.27 1.99 1.27
CA ILE A 59 8.16 1.54 2.11
C ILE A 59 7.88 0.05 1.87
N GLN A 60 7.87 -0.40 0.61
CA GLN A 60 7.66 -1.79 0.27
C GLN A 60 8.77 -2.69 0.83
N THR A 61 10.03 -2.28 0.71
CA THR A 61 11.17 -3.02 1.27
C THR A 61 11.08 -3.10 2.80
N LEU A 62 10.73 -1.98 3.45
CA LEU A 62 10.53 -1.93 4.90
C LEU A 62 9.39 -2.86 5.33
N GLU A 63 8.27 -2.83 4.61
CA GLU A 63 7.12 -3.70 4.89
C GLU A 63 7.50 -5.18 4.81
N ILE A 64 8.16 -5.60 3.75
CA ILE A 64 8.59 -7.00 3.56
C ILE A 64 9.57 -7.40 4.67
N THR A 65 10.54 -6.55 4.97
CA THR A 65 11.56 -6.83 6.00
C THR A 65 10.92 -6.95 7.38
N LEU A 66 10.04 -6.02 7.75
CA LEU A 66 9.34 -6.03 9.04
C LEU A 66 8.46 -7.28 9.16
N ARG A 67 7.68 -7.59 8.13
CA ARG A 67 6.82 -8.77 8.07
C ARG A 67 7.64 -10.05 8.31
N ASN A 68 8.76 -10.21 7.63
CA ASN A 68 9.61 -11.39 7.76
C ASN A 68 10.24 -11.48 9.17
N LYS A 69 10.67 -10.36 9.75
CA LYS A 69 11.23 -10.33 11.10
C LYS A 69 10.18 -10.68 12.16
N ILE A 70 8.97 -10.15 12.04
CA ILE A 70 7.87 -10.48 12.95
C ILE A 70 7.50 -11.97 12.81
N HIS A 71 7.42 -12.49 11.58
CA HIS A 71 7.16 -13.90 11.33
C HIS A 71 8.18 -14.81 12.03
N GLN A 72 9.48 -14.55 11.85
CA GLN A 72 10.54 -15.31 12.52
C GLN A 72 10.45 -15.23 14.05
N ALA A 73 10.17 -14.04 14.59
CA ALA A 73 9.99 -13.86 16.02
C ALA A 73 8.78 -14.64 16.57
N LYS A 74 7.67 -14.64 15.81
CA LYS A 74 6.45 -15.38 16.18
C LYS A 74 6.63 -16.90 16.08
N ILE A 75 7.31 -17.40 15.02
CA ILE A 75 7.68 -18.82 14.94
C ILE A 75 8.47 -19.23 16.19
N LYS A 76 9.49 -18.43 16.54
CA LYS A 76 10.31 -18.73 17.73
C LYS A 76 9.50 -18.70 19.03
N HIS A 77 8.56 -17.76 19.16
CA HIS A 77 7.72 -17.61 20.36
C HIS A 77 6.74 -18.77 20.53
N TYR A 78 6.06 -19.16 19.45
CA TYR A 78 5.05 -20.21 19.48
C TYR A 78 5.61 -21.60 19.18
N ASN A 79 6.87 -21.71 18.77
CA ASN A 79 7.49 -22.94 18.26
C ASN A 79 6.63 -23.62 17.18
N ASN A 80 6.03 -22.81 16.31
CA ASN A 80 5.08 -23.23 15.28
C ASN A 80 5.15 -22.31 14.07
N GLU A 81 5.35 -22.87 12.88
CA GLU A 81 5.35 -22.10 11.64
C GLU A 81 3.97 -21.47 11.35
N ASN A 82 2.90 -22.13 11.72
CA ASN A 82 1.53 -21.64 11.63
C ASN A 82 1.12 -20.86 12.89
N TRP A 83 2.03 -20.02 13.41
CA TRP A 83 1.86 -19.26 14.65
C TRP A 83 0.57 -18.42 14.70
N TYR A 84 0.03 -18.05 13.55
CA TYR A 84 -1.21 -17.26 13.46
C TYR A 84 -2.43 -18.01 14.01
N GLU A 85 -2.44 -19.34 13.98
CA GLU A 85 -3.49 -20.14 14.61
C GLU A 85 -3.42 -20.02 16.15
N ASN A 86 -2.22 -20.14 16.69
CA ASN A 86 -2.00 -19.94 18.13
C ASN A 86 -2.33 -18.51 18.56
N PHE A 87 -1.90 -17.51 17.76
CA PHE A 87 -2.18 -16.11 18.03
C PHE A 87 -3.68 -15.78 18.02
N LYS A 88 -4.46 -16.37 17.11
CA LYS A 88 -5.93 -16.22 17.11
C LYS A 88 -6.59 -16.70 18.40
N ALA A 89 -6.01 -17.70 19.06
CA ALA A 89 -6.53 -18.26 20.31
C ALA A 89 -6.18 -17.39 21.54
N GLU A 90 -5.23 -16.46 21.43
CA GLU A 90 -4.85 -15.61 22.55
C GLU A 90 -5.94 -14.64 22.98
N PRO A 91 -6.07 -14.37 24.30
CA PRO A 91 -7.04 -13.39 24.83
C PRO A 91 -6.81 -11.96 24.29
N HIS A 92 -5.56 -11.62 23.99
CA HIS A 92 -5.16 -10.29 23.48
C HIS A 92 -5.34 -10.12 21.97
N CYS A 93 -5.67 -11.18 21.25
CA CYS A 93 -5.92 -11.10 19.82
C CYS A 93 -7.22 -10.34 19.55
N THR A 94 -7.11 -9.16 18.99
CA THR A 94 -8.26 -8.32 18.69
C THR A 94 -9.16 -8.94 17.62
N PHE A 95 -10.43 -8.56 17.61
CA PHE A 95 -11.37 -8.99 16.56
C PHE A 95 -10.87 -8.63 15.15
N ASN A 96 -10.28 -7.44 15.00
CA ASN A 96 -9.73 -7.01 13.72
C ASN A 96 -8.54 -7.88 13.28
N ALA A 97 -7.64 -8.22 14.18
CA ALA A 97 -6.52 -9.12 13.89
C ALA A 97 -7.00 -10.50 13.44
N LYS A 98 -7.98 -11.08 14.15
CA LYS A 98 -8.61 -12.36 13.75
C LYS A 98 -9.21 -12.28 12.34
N ARG A 99 -9.92 -11.18 12.04
CA ARG A 99 -10.53 -10.96 10.73
C ARG A 99 -9.47 -10.89 9.62
N ILE A 100 -8.35 -10.19 9.84
CA ILE A 100 -7.26 -10.07 8.87
C ILE A 100 -6.62 -11.44 8.59
N ILE A 101 -6.35 -12.22 9.63
CA ILE A 101 -5.77 -13.57 9.49
C ILE A 101 -6.72 -14.49 8.73
N ASN A 102 -7.99 -14.52 9.12
CA ASN A 102 -8.99 -15.36 8.45
C ASN A 102 -9.15 -14.98 6.97
N ALA A 103 -9.19 -13.68 6.65
CA ALA A 103 -9.25 -13.22 5.27
C ALA A 103 -8.01 -13.61 4.44
N ALA A 104 -6.83 -13.68 5.07
CA ALA A 104 -5.62 -14.17 4.42
C ALA A 104 -5.68 -15.68 4.15
N LEU A 105 -6.14 -16.47 5.14
CA LEU A 105 -6.36 -17.91 5.00
C LEU A 105 -7.38 -18.23 3.90
N ASP A 106 -8.51 -17.54 3.88
CA ASP A 106 -9.55 -17.71 2.85
C ASP A 106 -9.03 -17.43 1.44
N LYS A 107 -8.16 -16.42 1.29
CA LYS A 107 -7.54 -16.11 0.00
C LYS A 107 -6.58 -17.21 -0.43
N VAL A 108 -5.73 -17.67 0.47
CA VAL A 108 -4.80 -18.77 0.20
C VAL A 108 -5.58 -20.02 -0.19
N ASP A 109 -6.58 -20.39 0.58
CA ASP A 109 -7.41 -21.55 0.32
C ASP A 109 -8.06 -21.47 -1.09
N LYS A 110 -8.60 -20.33 -1.48
CA LYS A 110 -9.18 -20.14 -2.81
C LYS A 110 -8.14 -20.28 -3.92
N ASP A 111 -6.97 -19.66 -3.73
CA ASP A 111 -5.91 -19.64 -4.76
C ASP A 111 -5.26 -21.01 -4.95
N PHE A 112 -5.10 -21.80 -3.89
CA PHE A 112 -4.37 -23.07 -3.89
C PHE A 112 -5.28 -24.29 -4.08
N LYS A 113 -6.49 -24.31 -3.50
CA LYS A 113 -7.48 -25.38 -3.72
C LYS A 113 -7.89 -25.50 -5.19
N SER A 114 -7.99 -24.35 -5.88
CA SER A 114 -8.29 -24.35 -7.33
C SER A 114 -7.18 -25.02 -8.17
N LYS A 115 -5.96 -25.13 -7.63
CA LYS A 115 -4.79 -25.69 -8.30
C LYS A 115 -4.36 -27.05 -7.76
N SER A 116 -5.06 -27.60 -6.75
CA SER A 116 -4.69 -28.84 -6.03
C SER A 116 -3.25 -28.82 -5.49
N ILE A 117 -2.77 -27.66 -5.04
CA ILE A 117 -1.42 -27.45 -4.49
C ILE A 117 -1.55 -27.19 -2.99
N ASN A 118 -0.64 -27.75 -2.19
CA ASN A 118 -0.52 -27.40 -0.77
C ASN A 118 0.17 -26.05 -0.62
N TYR A 119 -0.27 -25.25 0.32
CA TYR A 119 0.35 -23.95 0.66
C TYR A 119 1.19 -24.04 1.93
N GLU A 120 2.18 -23.17 2.02
CA GLU A 120 3.04 -23.02 3.19
C GLU A 120 2.62 -21.81 4.04
N SER A 121 3.14 -21.72 5.28
CA SER A 121 2.88 -20.59 6.18
C SER A 121 3.28 -19.25 5.57
N GLN A 122 4.29 -19.21 4.72
CA GLN A 122 4.75 -18.02 3.99
C GLN A 122 3.72 -17.50 2.98
N ASP A 123 2.89 -18.36 2.40
CA ASP A 123 1.82 -17.97 1.48
C ASP A 123 0.71 -17.21 2.23
N VAL A 124 0.41 -17.65 3.44
CA VAL A 124 -0.52 -16.95 4.33
C VAL A 124 0.05 -15.61 4.75
N LEU A 125 1.33 -15.59 5.14
CA LEU A 125 2.03 -14.37 5.54
C LEU A 125 2.03 -13.30 4.44
N ALA A 126 2.27 -13.72 3.19
CA ALA A 126 2.27 -12.80 2.04
C ALA A 126 0.92 -12.10 1.82
N ARG A 127 -0.18 -12.69 2.31
CA ARG A 127 -1.55 -12.14 2.19
C ARG A 127 -2.03 -11.39 3.42
N ILE A 128 -1.30 -11.48 4.53
CA ILE A 128 -1.57 -10.67 5.73
C ILE A 128 -1.22 -9.22 5.41
N THR A 129 -2.20 -8.34 5.55
CA THR A 129 -2.04 -6.92 5.26
C THR A 129 -1.30 -6.20 6.39
N PHE A 130 -0.74 -5.03 6.08
CA PHE A 130 -0.01 -4.18 7.02
C PHE A 130 -0.81 -3.82 8.29
N GLY A 131 -2.15 -3.87 8.22
CA GLY A 131 -3.03 -3.58 9.37
C GLY A 131 -2.99 -4.61 10.50
N LEU A 132 -2.22 -5.70 10.37
CA LEU A 132 -1.99 -6.66 11.47
C LEU A 132 -0.79 -6.26 12.34
N TRP A 133 0.17 -5.52 11.76
CA TRP A 133 1.44 -5.13 12.38
C TRP A 133 1.39 -3.73 13.11
#